data_0c752cb5b441c38c6c69ab583a194f91
#
_entry.id   0c752cb5b441c38c6c69ab583a194f91
#
_cell.length_a   1.000
_cell.length_b   1.000
_cell.length_c   1.000
_cell.angle_alpha   90.00
_cell.angle_beta   90.00
_cell.angle_gamma   90.00
#
_symmetry.space_group_name_H-M   'P 1'
#
loop_
_entity.id
_entity.type
_entity.pdbx_description
1 polymer ?
#
loop_
_entity_poly.entity_id
_entity_poly.type
_entity_poly.pdbx_seq_one_letter_code
_entity_poly.pdbx_strand_id
1 'polypeptide(L)'
;MDNKLIGCWVSAELSFCAYNFLLDGKGFYSFGDAKKDFTYTDNSESVTIHYVGDFMPSTFKYSICENILSIEDSFGNLVRYKRKSKGVY
;
A
#
# COMPACT_ATOMS: atom_id res chain seq x y z
N MET A 1 14.93 5.27 11.33
CA MET A 1 14.20 4.05 11.23
C MET A 1 13.64 3.89 9.83
N ASP A 2 13.94 2.78 9.20
CA ASP A 2 13.52 2.58 7.82
C ASP A 2 12.08 2.18 7.75
N ASN A 3 11.30 2.93 6.99
CA ASN A 3 9.95 2.52 6.70
C ASN A 3 9.96 1.84 5.34
N LYS A 4 9.97 0.52 5.37
CA LYS A 4 10.06 -0.26 4.15
C LYS A 4 8.82 -0.15 3.29
N LEU A 5 7.73 0.33 3.87
CA LEU A 5 6.49 0.45 3.16
C LEU A 5 6.46 1.67 2.23
N ILE A 6 7.28 2.68 2.51
CA ILE A 6 7.29 3.88 1.69
C ILE A 6 7.68 3.55 0.25
N GLY A 7 6.88 4.02 -0.69
CA GLY A 7 7.13 3.79 -2.11
C GLY A 7 5.85 3.51 -2.86
N CYS A 8 6.01 3.15 -4.11
CA CYS A 8 4.90 2.81 -5.00
C CYS A 8 4.87 1.30 -5.19
N TRP A 9 3.72 0.70 -4.90
CA TRP A 9 3.54 -0.75 -4.99
C TRP A 9 2.42 -1.03 -5.97
N VAL A 10 2.76 -1.66 -7.09
CA VAL A 10 1.81 -1.94 -8.17
C VAL A 10 1.28 -3.36 -8.00
N SER A 11 -0.03 -3.52 -8.14
CA SER A 11 -0.64 -4.83 -8.02
C SER A 11 -0.02 -5.82 -9.00
N ALA A 12 0.28 -7.02 -8.52
CA ALA A 12 0.86 -8.06 -9.37
C ALA A 12 -0.14 -8.58 -10.38
N GLU A 13 -1.43 -8.43 -10.10
CA GLU A 13 -2.46 -8.94 -10.98
C GLU A 13 -3.11 -7.86 -11.83
N LEU A 14 -3.22 -6.66 -11.28
CA LEU A 14 -3.90 -5.56 -11.95
C LEU A 14 -2.93 -4.39 -12.05
N SER A 15 -2.26 -4.31 -13.18
CA SER A 15 -1.19 -3.33 -13.33
C SER A 15 -1.65 -1.88 -13.25
N PHE A 16 -2.96 -1.64 -13.33
CA PHE A 16 -3.50 -0.30 -13.19
C PHE A 16 -3.85 0.06 -11.74
N CYS A 17 -3.58 -0.84 -10.79
CA CYS A 17 -3.84 -0.59 -9.38
C CYS A 17 -2.53 -0.48 -8.62
N ALA A 18 -2.41 0.54 -7.79
CA ALA A 18 -1.18 0.75 -7.03
C ALA A 18 -1.44 1.45 -5.72
N TYR A 19 -0.70 1.05 -4.70
CA TYR A 19 -0.61 1.78 -3.44
C TYR A 19 0.61 2.67 -3.48
N ASN A 20 0.45 3.89 -3.04
CA ASN A 20 1.56 4.84 -2.93
C ASN A 20 1.63 5.30 -1.48
N PHE A 21 2.67 4.86 -0.77
CA PHE A 21 2.88 5.23 0.63
C PHE A 21 3.96 6.31 0.68
N LEU A 22 3.59 7.48 1.15
CA LEU A 22 4.48 8.62 1.16
C LEU A 22 5.02 8.84 2.57
N LEU A 23 5.96 9.75 2.69
CA LEU A 23 6.43 10.19 4.00
C LEU A 23 5.27 10.87 4.72
N ASP A 24 5.41 11.09 5.99
CA ASP A 24 4.41 11.81 6.80
C ASP A 24 3.11 11.06 7.02
N GLY A 25 3.08 9.76 6.76
CA GLY A 25 1.88 8.97 7.02
C GLY A 25 0.75 9.24 6.07
N LYS A 26 1.05 9.71 4.88
CA LYS A 26 0.03 9.97 3.85
C LYS A 26 0.28 9.11 2.64
N GLY A 27 -0.75 8.91 1.84
CA GLY A 27 -0.59 8.15 0.62
C GLY A 27 -1.84 8.22 -0.22
N PHE A 28 -1.84 7.44 -1.29
CA PHE A 28 -3.02 7.33 -2.13
C PHE A 28 -3.00 6.00 -2.85
N TYR A 29 -4.20 5.50 -3.11
CA TYR A 29 -4.39 4.29 -3.90
C TYR A 29 -4.88 4.73 -5.27
N SER A 30 -4.20 4.30 -6.32
CA SER A 30 -4.58 4.67 -7.67
C SER A 30 -5.11 3.45 -8.41
N PHE A 31 -6.11 3.65 -9.24
CA PHE A 31 -6.59 2.62 -10.15
C PHE A 31 -7.09 3.30 -11.40
N GLY A 32 -6.45 2.96 -12.52
CA GLY A 32 -6.72 3.65 -13.77
C GLY A 32 -6.44 5.13 -13.62
N ASP A 33 -7.40 5.96 -14.00
CA ASP A 33 -7.28 7.41 -13.90
C ASP A 33 -7.76 7.97 -12.58
N ALA A 34 -8.23 7.12 -11.69
CA ALA A 34 -8.76 7.57 -10.40
C ALA A 34 -7.74 7.37 -9.31
N LYS A 35 -7.86 8.16 -8.25
CA LYS A 35 -7.05 7.92 -7.07
C LYS A 35 -7.84 8.30 -5.83
N LYS A 36 -7.49 7.67 -4.72
CA LYS A 36 -8.16 7.91 -3.46
C LYS A 36 -7.10 8.13 -2.38
N ASP A 37 -7.11 9.29 -1.78
CA ASP A 37 -6.12 9.65 -0.77
C ASP A 37 -6.41 8.97 0.56
N PHE A 38 -5.36 8.70 1.31
CA PHE A 38 -5.51 8.12 2.65
C PHE A 38 -4.38 8.59 3.56
N THR A 39 -4.56 8.33 4.85
CA THR A 39 -3.47 8.41 5.82
C THR A 39 -3.22 7.00 6.32
N TYR A 40 -2.03 6.75 6.83
CA TYR A 40 -1.72 5.42 7.31
C TYR A 40 -0.75 5.46 8.49
N THR A 41 -0.80 4.41 9.28
CA THR A 41 0.20 4.15 10.31
C THR A 41 0.71 2.73 10.12
N ASP A 42 1.97 2.52 10.39
CA ASP A 42 2.65 1.27 10.13
C ASP A 42 3.39 0.82 11.39
N ASN A 43 3.15 -0.41 11.81
CA ASN A 43 3.85 -0.94 12.99
C ASN A 43 4.78 -2.11 12.65
N SER A 44 5.17 -2.23 11.38
CA SER A 44 6.08 -3.26 10.86
C SER A 44 5.43 -4.62 10.61
N GLU A 45 4.26 -4.87 11.16
CA GLU A 45 3.55 -6.12 10.92
C GLU A 45 2.20 -5.88 10.29
N SER A 46 1.64 -4.71 10.52
CA SER A 46 0.36 -4.36 9.93
C SER A 46 0.36 -2.88 9.61
N VAL A 47 -0.53 -2.51 8.72
CA VAL A 47 -0.71 -1.13 8.32
C VAL A 47 -2.17 -0.78 8.49
N THR A 48 -2.44 0.36 9.11
CA THR A 48 -3.79 0.88 9.26
C THR A 48 -3.97 2.00 8.26
N ILE A 49 -4.94 1.86 7.38
CA ILE A 49 -5.20 2.81 6.31
C ILE A 49 -6.56 3.44 6.53
N HIS A 50 -6.59 4.75 6.49
CA HIS A 50 -7.83 5.50 6.66
C HIS A 50 -8.01 6.40 5.45
N TYR A 51 -8.91 6.01 4.56
CA TYR A 51 -9.19 6.80 3.36
C TYR A 51 -9.91 8.07 3.72
N VAL A 52 -9.60 9.12 2.98
CA VAL A 52 -10.27 10.40 3.19
C VAL A 52 -11.76 10.23 2.88
N GLY A 53 -12.58 10.62 3.85
CA GLY A 53 -14.02 10.49 3.70
C GLY A 53 -14.61 9.22 4.28
N ASP A 54 -13.77 8.24 4.62
CA ASP A 54 -14.26 7.00 5.20
C ASP A 54 -14.55 7.21 6.68
N PHE A 55 -15.52 6.45 7.16
CA PHE A 55 -15.94 6.55 8.55
C PHE A 55 -14.92 5.91 9.48
N MET A 56 -14.34 4.77 9.09
CA MET A 56 -13.44 4.02 9.95
C MET A 56 -12.20 3.58 9.19
N PRO A 57 -11.06 3.49 9.88
CA PRO A 57 -9.86 2.94 9.24
C PRO A 57 -9.93 1.43 9.14
N SER A 58 -9.09 0.88 8.29
CA SER A 58 -8.95 -0.56 8.13
C SER A 58 -7.51 -0.96 8.40
N THR A 59 -7.33 -2.09 9.08
CA THR A 59 -6.00 -2.59 9.40
C THR A 59 -5.77 -3.88 8.66
N PHE A 60 -4.60 -3.98 8.01
CA PHE A 60 -4.22 -5.14 7.23
C PHE A 60 -2.86 -5.63 7.68
N LYS A 61 -2.72 -6.94 7.80
CA LYS A 61 -1.40 -7.52 8.02
C LYS A 61 -0.64 -7.49 6.70
N TYR A 62 0.66 -7.28 6.78
CA TYR A 62 1.46 -7.25 5.57
C TYR A 62 2.85 -7.79 5.83
N SER A 63 3.51 -8.16 4.76
CA SER A 63 4.91 -8.51 4.80
C SER A 63 5.57 -8.03 3.52
N ILE A 64 6.86 -7.75 3.62
CA ILE A 64 7.65 -7.32 2.47
C ILE A 64 8.82 -8.27 2.34
N CYS A 65 8.98 -8.83 1.16
CA CYS A 65 10.09 -9.72 0.88
C CYS A 65 10.59 -9.37 -0.51
N GLU A 66 11.81 -8.88 -0.60
CA GLU A 66 12.45 -8.59 -1.89
C GLU A 66 11.61 -7.74 -2.81
N ASN A 67 11.11 -6.70 -2.51
CA ASN A 67 10.31 -5.84 -3.38
C ASN A 67 8.93 -6.38 -3.69
N ILE A 68 8.47 -7.37 -2.90
CA ILE A 68 7.10 -7.85 -2.99
C ILE A 68 6.41 -7.52 -1.69
N LEU A 69 5.31 -6.80 -1.78
CA LEU A 69 4.46 -6.49 -0.64
C LEU A 69 3.26 -7.42 -0.69
N SER A 70 3.05 -8.18 0.38
CA SER A 70 1.87 -9.04 0.49
C SER A 70 0.98 -8.46 1.56
N ILE A 71 -0.26 -8.18 1.21
CA ILE A 71 -1.24 -7.64 2.14
C ILE A 71 -2.35 -8.67 2.32
N GLU A 72 -2.67 -8.96 3.56
CA GLU A 72 -3.74 -9.89 3.88
C GLU A 72 -5.01 -9.08 4.17
N ASP A 73 -6.07 -9.34 3.40
CA ASP A 73 -7.32 -8.62 3.60
C ASP A 73 -8.10 -9.25 4.77
N SER A 74 -9.30 -8.71 5.04
CA SER A 74 -10.08 -9.14 6.18
C SER A 74 -10.64 -10.54 6.04
N PHE A 75 -10.57 -11.13 4.85
CA PHE A 75 -11.01 -12.50 4.62
C PHE A 75 -9.85 -13.49 4.58
N GLY A 76 -8.64 -13.03 4.87
CA GLY A 76 -7.48 -13.90 4.86
C GLY A 76 -6.84 -14.11 3.50
N ASN A 77 -7.30 -13.39 2.49
CA ASN A 77 -6.71 -13.50 1.16
C ASN A 77 -5.48 -12.62 1.05
N LEU A 78 -4.44 -13.15 0.42
CA LEU A 78 -3.22 -12.39 0.21
C LEU A 78 -3.24 -11.75 -1.16
N VAL A 79 -2.97 -10.46 -1.20
CA VAL A 79 -2.83 -9.73 -2.45
C VAL A 79 -1.40 -9.23 -2.53
N ARG A 80 -0.75 -9.48 -3.64
CA ARG A 80 0.66 -9.14 -3.81
C ARG A 80 0.83 -7.91 -4.68
N TYR A 81 1.81 -7.11 -4.31
CA TYR A 81 2.16 -5.89 -5.02
C TYR A 81 3.65 -5.88 -5.22
N LYS A 82 4.09 -5.38 -6.37
CA LYS A 82 5.50 -5.25 -6.67
C LYS A 82 5.94 -3.81 -6.51
N ARG A 83 7.12 -3.61 -5.94
CA ARG A 83 7.66 -2.27 -5.81
C ARG A 83 7.98 -1.73 -7.20
N LYS A 84 7.46 -0.56 -7.50
CA LYS A 84 7.79 0.10 -8.74
C LYS A 84 9.21 0.64 -8.63
N SER A 85 10.03 0.24 -9.58
CA SER A 85 11.40 0.66 -9.59
C SER A 85 11.50 2.12 -10.01
N LYS A 86 12.16 2.96 -9.20
CA LYS A 86 12.37 4.31 -9.60
C LYS A 86 13.69 4.46 -10.30
N GLY A 87 13.79 5.34 -11.22
CA GLY A 87 15.03 5.63 -11.87
C GLY A 87 15.44 4.63 -12.90
N VAL A 88 14.55 3.80 -13.28
CA VAL A 88 14.81 2.83 -14.30
C VAL A 88 14.26 3.35 -15.61
N TYR A 89 14.70 4.36 -16.02
CA TYR A 89 14.20 4.90 -17.27
C TYR A 89 15.23 5.77 -17.90
#